data_cfa939a21c62c8a2fc5715528e66c4b5
#
_entry.id   cfa939a21c62c8a2fc5715528e66c4b5
#
_cell.length_a   1.000
_cell.length_b   1.000
_cell.length_c   1.000
_cell.angle_alpha   90.00
_cell.angle_beta   90.00
_cell.angle_gamma   90.00
#
_symmetry.space_group_name_H-M   'P 1'
#
loop_
_entity.id
_entity.type
_entity.pdbx_description
1 polymer ?
#
loop_
_entity_poly.entity_id
_entity_poly.type
_entity_poly.pdbx_seq_one_letter_code
_entity_poly.pdbx_strand_id
1 'polypeptide(L)'
;MKVKHSVFLSIALFIIYLLLDYINFAGILGLSINNINIDIFSVIFNTIVVIILYCITFYYIDFRQLVKDKNSKDTAEILLKRTYEECLLNMDFLNNRDVVSKYILPKIDGNTLTSESKVLNNFKTGPFYSFEIIMTLSSGGYISKRDLDEYLEIKTKYRGFIELKIVFYDLTEVEYPEQQIMIDKINNDEKELRQKLNKLVM
;
A
#
# COMPACT_ATOMS: atom_id res chain seq x y z
N MET A 1 17.79 -3.59 14.59
CA MET A 1 19.01 -3.93 15.37
C MET A 1 19.12 -3.16 16.68
N LYS A 2 18.76 -1.88 16.74
CA LYS A 2 18.87 -1.05 17.98
C LYS A 2 17.98 -1.48 19.15
N VAL A 3 16.77 -2.03 18.90
CA VAL A 3 15.83 -2.46 19.96
C VAL A 3 16.39 -3.63 20.77
N LYS A 4 17.03 -4.60 20.13
CA LYS A 4 17.64 -5.74 20.84
C LYS A 4 18.74 -5.30 21.80
N HIS A 5 19.50 -4.27 21.42
CA HIS A 5 20.56 -3.73 22.28
C HIS A 5 19.99 -2.96 23.48
N SER A 6 18.91 -2.22 23.30
CA SER A 6 18.25 -1.49 24.41
C SER A 6 17.64 -2.43 25.43
N VAL A 7 16.92 -3.47 24.99
CA VAL A 7 16.34 -4.49 25.88
C VAL A 7 17.45 -5.26 26.58
N PHE A 8 18.52 -5.65 25.88
CA PHE A 8 19.66 -6.33 26.48
C PHE A 8 20.37 -5.46 27.50
N LEU A 9 20.56 -4.18 27.19
CA LEU A 9 21.17 -3.22 28.13
C LEU A 9 20.32 -3.06 29.42
N SER A 10 18.99 -2.99 29.28
CA SER A 10 18.09 -2.88 30.44
C SER A 10 18.11 -4.13 31.30
N ILE A 11 18.14 -5.32 30.68
CA ILE A 11 18.27 -6.58 31.43
C ILE A 11 19.63 -6.64 32.14
N ALA A 12 20.72 -6.25 31.45
CA ALA A 12 22.05 -6.23 32.03
C ALA A 12 22.14 -5.27 33.23
N LEU A 13 21.58 -4.06 33.10
CA LEU A 13 21.52 -3.10 34.21
C LEU A 13 20.72 -3.64 35.39
N PHE A 14 19.62 -4.33 35.14
CA PHE A 14 18.81 -4.93 36.21
C PHE A 14 19.58 -6.06 36.91
N ILE A 15 20.30 -6.92 36.18
CA ILE A 15 21.13 -7.96 36.76
C ILE A 15 22.28 -7.36 37.59
N ILE A 16 22.95 -6.31 37.08
CA ILE A 16 24.01 -5.60 37.81
C ILE A 16 23.46 -5.02 39.11
N TYR A 17 22.26 -4.44 39.06
CA TYR A 17 21.61 -3.92 40.25
C TYR A 17 21.36 -5.02 41.31
N LEU A 18 20.79 -6.17 40.87
CA LEU A 18 20.57 -7.30 41.81
C LEU A 18 21.86 -7.83 42.41
N LEU A 19 22.96 -7.86 41.62
CA LEU A 19 24.26 -8.25 42.10
C LEU A 19 24.83 -7.26 43.15
N LEU A 20 24.67 -5.95 42.91
CA LEU A 20 25.11 -4.90 43.80
C LEU A 20 24.33 -4.93 45.13
N ASP A 21 23.03 -5.20 45.07
CA ASP A 21 22.17 -5.38 46.24
C ASP A 21 22.57 -6.63 47.05
N TYR A 22 22.79 -7.76 46.32
CA TYR A 22 23.22 -9.02 46.96
C TYR A 22 24.58 -8.91 47.68
N ILE A 23 25.53 -8.12 47.14
CA ILE A 23 26.86 -7.92 47.75
C ILE A 23 26.81 -6.87 48.91
N ASN A 24 25.64 -6.29 49.18
CA ASN A 24 25.48 -5.19 50.11
C ASN A 24 26.50 -4.05 49.90
N PHE A 25 26.58 -3.62 48.61
CA PHE A 25 27.55 -2.63 48.13
C PHE A 25 27.48 -1.31 48.92
N ALA A 26 26.30 -0.92 49.41
CA ALA A 26 26.12 0.23 50.28
C ALA A 26 26.85 0.08 51.61
N GLY A 27 26.90 -1.14 52.14
CA GLY A 27 27.67 -1.47 53.36
C GLY A 27 29.18 -1.40 53.13
N ILE A 28 29.65 -1.85 51.96
CA ILE A 28 31.09 -1.81 51.56
C ILE A 28 31.59 -0.37 51.39
N LEU A 29 30.74 0.54 50.89
CA LEU A 29 31.07 1.95 50.73
C LEU A 29 31.02 2.75 52.05
N GLY A 30 30.74 2.09 53.18
CA GLY A 30 30.67 2.75 54.50
C GLY A 30 29.50 3.75 54.60
N LEU A 31 28.53 3.66 53.67
CA LEU A 31 27.29 4.44 53.76
C LEU A 31 26.48 3.84 54.89
N SER A 32 26.55 4.50 56.09
CA SER A 32 25.78 4.09 57.25
C SER A 32 24.29 4.19 56.93
N ILE A 33 23.65 3.04 56.78
CA ILE A 33 22.23 2.91 56.46
C ILE A 33 21.32 3.47 57.55
N ASN A 34 21.89 3.74 58.74
CA ASN A 34 21.13 4.23 59.90
C ASN A 34 20.48 5.62 59.71
N ASN A 35 20.85 6.38 58.68
CA ASN A 35 20.29 7.70 58.39
C ASN A 35 19.53 7.79 57.09
N ILE A 36 19.45 6.72 56.27
CA ILE A 36 18.68 6.70 55.04
C ILE A 36 17.33 6.07 55.33
N ASN A 37 16.28 6.87 55.19
CA ASN A 37 14.92 6.33 55.27
C ASN A 37 14.70 5.33 54.15
N ILE A 38 14.73 4.04 54.48
CA ILE A 38 14.59 2.91 53.51
C ILE A 38 13.34 3.08 52.67
N ASP A 39 12.27 3.64 53.22
CA ASP A 39 11.03 3.90 52.50
C ASP A 39 11.20 4.92 51.39
N ILE A 40 11.96 6.00 51.63
CA ILE A 40 12.25 7.04 50.63
C ILE A 40 13.12 6.46 49.51
N PHE A 41 14.12 5.65 49.84
CA PHE A 41 14.98 5.00 48.83
C PHE A 41 14.18 4.04 47.94
N SER A 42 13.32 3.23 48.54
CA SER A 42 12.42 2.31 47.81
C SER A 42 11.49 3.05 46.88
N VAL A 43 10.90 4.18 47.30
CA VAL A 43 10.03 5.01 46.46
C VAL A 43 10.80 5.60 45.27
N ILE A 44 11.98 6.15 45.50
CA ILE A 44 12.83 6.72 44.44
C ILE A 44 13.20 5.63 43.44
N PHE A 45 13.64 4.46 43.93
CA PHE A 45 14.02 3.33 43.06
C PHE A 45 12.85 2.85 42.22
N ASN A 46 11.70 2.60 42.83
CA ASN A 46 10.51 2.18 42.11
C ASN A 46 10.09 3.21 41.05
N THR A 47 10.22 4.51 41.34
CA THR A 47 9.94 5.58 40.39
C THR A 47 10.88 5.51 39.19
N ILE A 48 12.18 5.30 39.42
CA ILE A 48 13.17 5.16 38.34
C ILE A 48 12.86 3.94 37.48
N VAL A 49 12.52 2.80 38.06
CA VAL A 49 12.16 1.57 37.34
C VAL A 49 10.93 1.80 36.49
N VAL A 50 9.90 2.46 37.01
CA VAL A 50 8.69 2.80 36.23
C VAL A 50 9.00 3.71 35.03
N ILE A 51 9.84 4.74 35.23
CA ILE A 51 10.26 5.64 34.15
C ILE A 51 11.02 4.87 33.07
N ILE A 52 11.94 3.97 33.46
CA ILE A 52 12.69 3.15 32.49
C ILE A 52 11.74 2.25 31.71
N LEU A 53 10.82 1.57 32.36
CA LEU A 53 9.82 0.71 31.70
C LEU A 53 8.93 1.51 30.75
N TYR A 54 8.52 2.72 31.16
CA TYR A 54 7.76 3.63 30.31
C TYR A 54 8.55 4.01 29.05
N CYS A 55 9.81 4.40 29.19
CA CYS A 55 10.69 4.75 28.06
C CYS A 55 10.88 3.59 27.09
N ILE A 56 11.10 2.37 27.62
CA ILE A 56 11.24 1.16 26.79
C ILE A 56 9.95 0.86 26.02
N THR A 57 8.81 0.92 26.71
CA THR A 57 7.50 0.67 26.11
C THR A 57 7.19 1.68 25.01
N PHE A 58 7.42 2.97 25.30
CA PHE A 58 7.21 4.05 24.33
C PHE A 58 8.10 3.88 23.10
N TYR A 59 9.39 3.60 23.30
CA TYR A 59 10.32 3.33 22.20
C TYR A 59 9.90 2.13 21.36
N TYR A 60 9.39 1.08 21.98
CA TYR A 60 8.93 -0.12 21.28
C TYR A 60 7.67 0.15 20.46
N ILE A 61 6.73 0.94 20.98
CA ILE A 61 5.51 1.35 20.28
C ILE A 61 5.88 2.21 19.06
N ASP A 62 6.74 3.21 19.23
CA ASP A 62 7.18 4.11 18.17
C ASP A 62 7.91 3.35 17.05
N PHE A 63 8.79 2.41 17.41
CA PHE A 63 9.44 1.54 16.44
C PHE A 63 8.46 0.68 15.65
N ARG A 64 7.45 0.11 16.31
CA ARG A 64 6.40 -0.67 15.64
C ARG A 64 5.60 0.20 14.68
N GLN A 65 5.28 1.41 15.07
CA GLN A 65 4.56 2.35 14.23
C GLN A 65 5.36 2.69 12.96
N LEU A 66 6.65 3.00 13.10
CA LEU A 66 7.55 3.27 11.99
C LEU A 66 7.64 2.11 11.00
N VAL A 67 7.72 0.87 11.50
CA VAL A 67 7.74 -0.33 10.64
C VAL A 67 6.41 -0.49 9.91
N LYS A 68 5.29 -0.28 10.60
CA LYS A 68 3.95 -0.35 10.01
C LYS A 68 3.78 0.70 8.91
N ASP A 69 4.19 1.94 9.18
CA ASP A 69 4.07 3.05 8.24
C ASP A 69 4.91 2.80 6.98
N LYS A 70 6.13 2.29 7.16
CA LYS A 70 6.97 1.89 6.02
C LYS A 70 6.30 0.79 5.20
N ASN A 71 5.86 -0.30 5.82
CA ASN A 71 5.20 -1.40 5.11
C ASN A 71 3.93 -0.94 4.38
N SER A 72 3.17 -0.01 4.96
CA SER A 72 1.97 0.54 4.33
C SER A 72 2.30 1.38 3.10
N LYS A 73 3.38 2.17 3.14
CA LYS A 73 3.88 2.92 1.98
C LYS A 73 4.36 2.00 0.86
N ASP A 74 5.20 1.02 1.21
CA ASP A 74 5.71 0.02 0.25
C ASP A 74 4.54 -0.75 -0.40
N THR A 75 3.53 -1.11 0.38
CA THR A 75 2.31 -1.77 -0.12
C THR A 75 1.53 -0.87 -1.08
N ALA A 76 1.38 0.42 -0.75
CA ALA A 76 0.70 1.38 -1.61
C ALA A 76 1.39 1.53 -2.97
N GLU A 77 2.71 1.65 -2.98
CA GLU A 77 3.52 1.76 -4.19
C GLU A 77 3.39 0.52 -5.08
N ILE A 78 3.49 -0.68 -4.47
CA ILE A 78 3.33 -1.96 -5.18
C ILE A 78 1.93 -2.07 -5.80
N LEU A 79 0.87 -1.70 -5.08
CA LEU A 79 -0.50 -1.79 -5.59
C LEU A 79 -0.75 -0.81 -6.73
N LEU A 80 -0.26 0.42 -6.64
CA LEU A 80 -0.37 1.41 -7.71
C LEU A 80 0.37 0.92 -8.96
N LYS A 81 1.63 0.52 -8.81
CA LYS A 81 2.46 0.01 -9.91
C LYS A 81 1.79 -1.18 -10.60
N ARG A 82 1.34 -2.17 -9.83
CA ARG A 82 0.65 -3.34 -10.36
C ARG A 82 -0.62 -2.97 -11.15
N THR A 83 -1.41 -2.03 -10.64
CA THR A 83 -2.58 -1.52 -11.36
C THR A 83 -2.21 -0.95 -12.73
N TYR A 84 -1.14 -0.17 -12.81
CA TYR A 84 -0.68 0.43 -14.06
C TYR A 84 -0.13 -0.61 -15.04
N GLU A 85 0.61 -1.60 -14.53
CA GLU A 85 1.08 -2.74 -15.33
C GLU A 85 -0.08 -3.56 -15.89
N GLU A 86 -1.10 -3.84 -15.10
CA GLU A 86 -2.30 -4.57 -15.53
C GLU A 86 -3.09 -3.77 -16.59
N CYS A 87 -3.17 -2.43 -16.46
CA CYS A 87 -3.75 -1.59 -17.49
C CYS A 87 -3.01 -1.72 -18.83
N LEU A 88 -1.67 -1.68 -18.82
CA LEU A 88 -0.85 -1.84 -20.02
C LEU A 88 -1.04 -3.21 -20.66
N LEU A 89 -1.01 -4.27 -19.88
CA LEU A 89 -1.23 -5.64 -20.36
C LEU A 89 -2.60 -5.79 -21.02
N ASN A 90 -3.65 -5.25 -20.41
CA ASN A 90 -4.99 -5.30 -20.97
C ASN A 90 -5.11 -4.48 -22.26
N MET A 91 -4.42 -3.33 -22.37
CA MET A 91 -4.37 -2.54 -23.59
C MET A 91 -3.68 -3.32 -24.73
N ASP A 92 -2.61 -4.08 -24.43
CA ASP A 92 -1.93 -4.94 -25.40
C ASP A 92 -2.84 -6.08 -25.87
N PHE A 93 -3.60 -6.68 -24.94
CA PHE A 93 -4.60 -7.70 -25.27
C PHE A 93 -5.68 -7.18 -26.22
N LEU A 94 -6.16 -5.95 -25.97
CA LEU A 94 -7.19 -5.33 -26.82
C LEU A 94 -6.70 -4.94 -28.20
N ASN A 95 -5.41 -4.91 -28.47
CA ASN A 95 -4.87 -4.69 -29.81
C ASN A 95 -4.92 -5.96 -30.68
N ASN A 96 -5.17 -7.13 -30.10
CA ASN A 96 -5.35 -8.37 -30.82
C ASN A 96 -6.83 -8.60 -31.17
N ARG A 97 -7.20 -8.28 -32.41
CA ARG A 97 -8.59 -8.35 -32.88
C ARG A 97 -9.19 -9.77 -32.73
N ASP A 98 -8.42 -10.81 -33.00
CA ASP A 98 -8.89 -12.20 -32.92
C ASP A 98 -9.24 -12.58 -31.47
N VAL A 99 -8.46 -12.11 -30.52
CA VAL A 99 -8.70 -12.33 -29.09
C VAL A 99 -9.95 -11.57 -28.67
N VAL A 100 -10.08 -10.31 -29.08
CA VAL A 100 -11.24 -9.47 -28.74
C VAL A 100 -12.53 -10.07 -29.30
N SER A 101 -12.55 -10.44 -30.60
CA SER A 101 -13.74 -11.02 -31.24
C SER A 101 -14.13 -12.36 -30.59
N LYS A 102 -13.15 -13.16 -30.18
CA LYS A 102 -13.42 -14.50 -29.63
C LYS A 102 -13.84 -14.50 -28.17
N TYR A 103 -13.29 -13.60 -27.37
CA TYR A 103 -13.39 -13.69 -25.90
C TYR A 103 -14.07 -12.48 -25.22
N ILE A 104 -14.13 -11.34 -25.89
CA ILE A 104 -14.56 -10.07 -25.26
C ILE A 104 -15.88 -9.57 -25.84
N LEU A 105 -16.07 -9.67 -27.17
CA LEU A 105 -17.31 -9.20 -27.79
C LEU A 105 -18.48 -10.09 -27.39
N PRO A 106 -19.62 -9.49 -27.02
CA PRO A 106 -20.81 -10.24 -26.67
C PRO A 106 -21.30 -11.02 -27.91
N LYS A 107 -21.43 -12.32 -27.77
CA LYS A 107 -22.12 -13.15 -28.75
C LYS A 107 -23.60 -13.12 -28.44
N ILE A 108 -24.39 -12.74 -29.41
CA ILE A 108 -25.83 -12.83 -29.32
C ILE A 108 -26.21 -14.23 -29.79
N ASP A 109 -26.60 -15.07 -28.84
CA ASP A 109 -27.17 -16.38 -29.13
C ASP A 109 -28.68 -16.30 -28.93
N GLY A 110 -29.42 -16.12 -30.04
CA GLY A 110 -30.84 -15.83 -29.98
C GLY A 110 -31.16 -14.46 -29.37
N ASN A 111 -32.08 -14.39 -28.40
CA ASN A 111 -32.50 -13.14 -27.76
C ASN A 111 -31.83 -12.87 -26.40
N THR A 112 -30.77 -13.63 -26.04
CA THR A 112 -30.11 -13.48 -24.74
C THR A 112 -28.67 -13.06 -24.88
N LEU A 113 -28.30 -11.94 -24.24
CA LEU A 113 -26.91 -11.56 -23.97
C LEU A 113 -26.28 -12.61 -23.05
N THR A 114 -25.38 -13.41 -23.62
CA THR A 114 -24.66 -14.43 -22.86
C THR A 114 -23.60 -13.83 -21.94
N SER A 115 -23.01 -14.66 -21.08
CA SER A 115 -22.12 -14.35 -19.94
C SER A 115 -20.86 -13.51 -20.25
N GLU A 116 -20.65 -13.09 -21.47
CA GLU A 116 -19.49 -12.33 -21.96
C GLU A 116 -19.45 -10.89 -21.44
N SER A 117 -20.59 -10.35 -20.99
CA SER A 117 -20.62 -9.09 -20.24
C SER A 117 -19.74 -9.11 -18.97
N LYS A 118 -19.49 -10.30 -18.40
CA LYS A 118 -18.59 -10.48 -17.25
C LYS A 118 -17.12 -10.29 -17.63
N VAL A 119 -16.70 -10.84 -18.78
CA VAL A 119 -15.31 -10.71 -19.28
C VAL A 119 -15.02 -9.26 -19.56
N LEU A 120 -15.92 -8.57 -20.25
CA LEU A 120 -15.79 -7.14 -20.51
C LEU A 120 -15.71 -6.31 -19.24
N ASN A 121 -16.57 -6.59 -18.27
CA ASN A 121 -16.54 -5.91 -16.99
C ASN A 121 -15.22 -6.14 -16.26
N ASN A 122 -14.65 -7.35 -16.33
CA ASN A 122 -13.35 -7.66 -15.75
C ASN A 122 -12.22 -6.85 -16.41
N PHE A 123 -12.25 -6.65 -17.73
CA PHE A 123 -11.29 -5.77 -18.40
C PHE A 123 -11.37 -4.32 -17.94
N LYS A 124 -12.58 -3.82 -17.69
CA LYS A 124 -12.79 -2.44 -17.21
C LYS A 124 -12.40 -2.24 -15.75
N THR A 125 -12.67 -3.22 -14.92
CA THR A 125 -12.60 -3.09 -13.46
C THR A 125 -11.47 -3.90 -12.83
N GLY A 126 -11.00 -4.96 -13.51
CA GLY A 126 -9.97 -5.87 -13.00
C GLY A 126 -8.71 -5.16 -12.50
N PRO A 127 -8.08 -4.26 -13.26
CA PRO A 127 -6.90 -3.54 -12.79
C PRO A 127 -7.13 -2.74 -11.51
N PHE A 128 -8.39 -2.36 -11.24
CA PHE A 128 -8.79 -1.54 -10.09
C PHE A 128 -9.46 -2.34 -8.97
N TYR A 129 -9.24 -3.65 -8.90
CA TYR A 129 -9.81 -4.49 -7.83
C TYR A 129 -9.34 -4.06 -6.43
N SER A 130 -8.15 -3.48 -6.31
CA SER A 130 -7.58 -2.96 -5.06
C SER A 130 -8.04 -1.54 -4.70
N PHE A 131 -9.06 -0.99 -5.38
CA PHE A 131 -9.50 0.39 -5.20
C PHE A 131 -9.78 0.75 -3.73
N GLU A 132 -10.52 -0.08 -3.00
CA GLU A 132 -10.85 0.17 -1.60
C GLU A 132 -9.61 0.18 -0.70
N ILE A 133 -8.64 -0.70 -0.98
CA ILE A 133 -7.38 -0.74 -0.24
C ILE A 133 -6.57 0.54 -0.50
N ILE A 134 -6.50 0.97 -1.76
CA ILE A 134 -5.81 2.22 -2.15
C ILE A 134 -6.46 3.43 -1.47
N MET A 135 -7.79 3.51 -1.43
CA MET A 135 -8.51 4.57 -0.74
C MET A 135 -8.23 4.55 0.77
N THR A 136 -8.17 3.37 1.39
CA THR A 136 -7.83 3.22 2.80
C THR A 136 -6.39 3.66 3.09
N LEU A 137 -5.44 3.27 2.25
CA LEU A 137 -4.04 3.69 2.37
C LEU A 137 -3.87 5.20 2.16
N SER A 138 -4.65 5.79 1.26
CA SER A 138 -4.67 7.24 1.04
C SER A 138 -5.23 7.99 2.25
N SER A 139 -6.33 7.53 2.83
CA SER A 139 -6.89 8.13 4.05
C SER A 139 -5.94 8.01 5.25
N GLY A 140 -5.11 6.98 5.29
CA GLY A 140 -4.02 6.81 6.26
C GLY A 140 -2.79 7.69 6.00
N GLY A 141 -2.76 8.47 4.91
CA GLY A 141 -1.62 9.33 4.56
C GLY A 141 -0.43 8.59 3.92
N TYR A 142 -0.61 7.34 3.49
CA TYR A 142 0.44 6.52 2.88
C TYR A 142 0.57 6.72 1.37
N ILE A 143 -0.44 7.32 0.74
CA ILE A 143 -0.45 7.74 -0.67
C ILE A 143 -0.57 9.27 -0.69
N SER A 144 0.27 9.94 -1.48
CA SER A 144 0.17 11.39 -1.63
C SER A 144 -1.13 11.78 -2.37
N LYS A 145 -1.64 12.98 -2.09
CA LYS A 145 -2.81 13.49 -2.81
C LYS A 145 -2.60 13.48 -4.33
N ARG A 146 -1.40 13.84 -4.77
CA ARG A 146 -1.05 13.86 -6.19
C ARG A 146 -1.13 12.46 -6.81
N ASP A 147 -0.58 11.44 -6.16
CA ASP A 147 -0.58 10.07 -6.67
C ASP A 147 -2.00 9.48 -6.67
N LEU A 148 -2.81 9.86 -5.69
CA LEU A 148 -4.23 9.50 -5.66
C LEU A 148 -5.01 10.14 -6.81
N ASP A 149 -4.84 11.45 -7.04
CA ASP A 149 -5.50 12.16 -8.14
C ASP A 149 -5.09 11.56 -9.49
N GLU A 150 -3.81 11.23 -9.65
CA GLU A 150 -3.28 10.56 -10.85
C GLU A 150 -3.87 9.16 -11.04
N TYR A 151 -3.99 8.38 -9.99
CA TYR A 151 -4.64 7.06 -10.01
C TYR A 151 -6.12 7.17 -10.43
N LEU A 152 -6.87 8.11 -9.89
CA LEU A 152 -8.28 8.34 -10.23
C LEU A 152 -8.46 8.80 -11.68
N GLU A 153 -7.56 9.67 -12.16
CA GLU A 153 -7.56 10.11 -13.55
C GLU A 153 -7.29 8.93 -14.50
N ILE A 154 -6.29 8.11 -14.19
CA ILE A 154 -5.98 6.91 -14.99
C ILE A 154 -7.17 5.95 -14.99
N LYS A 155 -7.79 5.69 -13.86
CA LYS A 155 -8.98 4.84 -13.75
C LYS A 155 -10.09 5.31 -14.69
N THR A 156 -10.35 6.62 -14.71
CA THR A 156 -11.39 7.22 -15.54
C THR A 156 -11.05 7.13 -17.04
N LYS A 157 -9.83 7.53 -17.41
CA LYS A 157 -9.36 7.49 -18.80
C LYS A 157 -9.30 6.06 -19.35
N TYR A 158 -8.78 5.14 -18.54
CA TYR A 158 -8.68 3.73 -18.91
C TYR A 158 -10.06 3.13 -19.17
N ARG A 159 -11.02 3.33 -18.29
CA ARG A 159 -12.40 2.82 -18.48
C ARG A 159 -13.03 3.37 -19.75
N GLY A 160 -12.91 4.66 -19.98
CA GLY A 160 -13.40 5.30 -21.21
C GLY A 160 -12.74 4.76 -22.46
N PHE A 161 -11.42 4.57 -22.45
CA PHE A 161 -10.67 3.95 -23.54
C PHE A 161 -11.17 2.53 -23.85
N ILE A 162 -11.32 1.68 -22.83
CA ILE A 162 -11.81 0.29 -23.00
C ILE A 162 -13.21 0.29 -23.65
N GLU A 163 -14.10 1.16 -23.17
CA GLU A 163 -15.46 1.29 -23.71
C GLU A 163 -15.44 1.69 -25.19
N LEU A 164 -14.68 2.72 -25.54
CA LEU A 164 -14.55 3.19 -26.91
C LEU A 164 -13.94 2.12 -27.83
N LYS A 165 -12.88 1.45 -27.36
CA LYS A 165 -12.19 0.41 -28.15
C LYS A 165 -13.12 -0.76 -28.47
N ILE A 166 -13.97 -1.17 -27.56
CA ILE A 166 -14.90 -2.27 -27.74
C ILE A 166 -16.05 -1.87 -28.68
N VAL A 167 -16.64 -0.68 -28.47
CA VAL A 167 -17.65 -0.15 -29.40
C VAL A 167 -17.08 -0.05 -30.82
N PHE A 168 -15.82 0.33 -30.96
CA PHE A 168 -15.16 0.37 -32.26
C PHE A 168 -15.10 -1.02 -32.91
N TYR A 169 -14.73 -2.07 -32.20
CA TYR A 169 -14.73 -3.43 -32.76
C TYR A 169 -16.11 -3.91 -33.19
N ASP A 170 -17.14 -3.50 -32.44
CA ASP A 170 -18.54 -3.84 -32.74
C ASP A 170 -19.03 -3.13 -34.02
N LEU A 171 -18.56 -1.90 -34.24
CA LEU A 171 -18.94 -1.06 -35.37
C LEU A 171 -18.12 -1.30 -36.65
N THR A 172 -17.00 -2.03 -36.61
CA THR A 172 -16.12 -2.25 -37.78
C THR A 172 -16.75 -3.10 -38.88
N GLU A 173 -17.88 -3.73 -38.66
CA GLU A 173 -18.65 -4.46 -39.64
C GLU A 173 -19.56 -3.55 -40.52
N VAL A 174 -19.67 -2.26 -40.16
CA VAL A 174 -20.53 -1.29 -40.82
C VAL A 174 -19.70 -0.05 -41.16
N GLU A 175 -19.62 0.31 -42.44
CA GLU A 175 -18.95 1.53 -42.91
C GLU A 175 -19.77 2.77 -42.50
N TYR A 176 -19.31 3.53 -41.53
CA TYR A 176 -19.85 4.84 -41.14
C TYR A 176 -18.90 5.96 -41.61
N PRO A 177 -19.44 7.10 -42.09
CA PRO A 177 -18.63 8.24 -42.51
C PRO A 177 -17.72 8.80 -41.41
N GLU A 178 -18.15 8.64 -40.14
CA GLU A 178 -17.45 9.16 -38.98
C GLU A 178 -16.44 8.16 -38.37
N GLN A 179 -16.28 6.99 -38.95
CA GLN A 179 -15.44 5.90 -38.45
C GLN A 179 -13.98 6.35 -38.31
N GLN A 180 -13.46 7.13 -39.26
CA GLN A 180 -12.08 7.60 -39.22
C GLN A 180 -11.83 8.55 -38.02
N ILE A 181 -12.76 9.43 -37.70
CA ILE A 181 -12.66 10.34 -36.55
C ILE A 181 -12.61 9.55 -35.26
N MET A 182 -13.39 8.47 -35.17
CA MET A 182 -13.41 7.60 -33.98
C MET A 182 -12.11 6.80 -33.85
N ILE A 183 -11.56 6.29 -34.94
CA ILE A 183 -10.25 5.61 -34.99
C ILE A 183 -9.15 6.55 -34.48
N ASP A 184 -9.10 7.76 -35.03
CA ASP A 184 -8.08 8.75 -34.65
C ASP A 184 -8.18 9.12 -33.18
N LYS A 185 -9.37 9.27 -32.65
CA LYS A 185 -9.60 9.52 -31.23
C LYS A 185 -9.11 8.36 -30.36
N ILE A 186 -9.48 7.12 -30.69
CA ILE A 186 -9.05 5.92 -29.94
C ILE A 186 -7.52 5.80 -29.94
N ASN A 187 -6.88 6.02 -31.09
CA ASN A 187 -5.43 5.94 -31.22
C ASN A 187 -4.72 7.03 -30.41
N ASN A 188 -5.27 8.25 -30.38
CA ASN A 188 -4.74 9.34 -29.57
C ASN A 188 -4.89 9.07 -28.06
N ASP A 189 -6.07 8.61 -27.64
CA ASP A 189 -6.36 8.27 -26.24
C ASP A 189 -5.45 7.10 -25.79
N GLU A 190 -5.24 6.09 -26.64
CA GLU A 190 -4.32 4.98 -26.38
C GLU A 190 -2.89 5.47 -26.20
N LYS A 191 -2.40 6.31 -27.11
CA LYS A 191 -1.04 6.83 -27.07
C LYS A 191 -0.79 7.67 -25.81
N GLU A 192 -1.71 8.57 -25.47
CA GLU A 192 -1.61 9.41 -24.27
C GLU A 192 -1.60 8.56 -23.00
N LEU A 193 -2.54 7.60 -22.91
CA LEU A 193 -2.66 6.73 -21.75
C LEU A 193 -1.42 5.85 -21.57
N ARG A 194 -0.90 5.25 -22.65
CA ARG A 194 0.34 4.45 -22.63
C ARG A 194 1.56 5.27 -22.20
N GLN A 195 1.70 6.47 -22.70
CA GLN A 195 2.80 7.35 -22.30
C GLN A 195 2.75 7.66 -20.80
N LYS A 196 1.55 7.93 -20.28
CA LYS A 196 1.35 8.20 -18.86
C LYS A 196 1.62 6.98 -18.00
N LEU A 197 1.07 5.81 -18.36
CA LEU A 197 1.27 4.56 -17.64
C LEU A 197 2.75 4.13 -17.62
N ASN A 198 3.43 4.18 -18.76
CA ASN A 198 4.85 3.82 -18.84
C ASN A 198 5.73 4.69 -17.94
N LYS A 199 5.41 5.98 -17.81
CA LYS A 199 6.12 6.90 -16.92
C LYS A 199 5.94 6.54 -15.44
N LEU A 200 4.81 5.92 -15.08
CA LEU A 200 4.48 5.57 -13.70
C LEU A 200 4.95 4.16 -13.30
N VAL A 201 5.23 3.31 -14.28
CA VAL A 201 5.74 1.94 -14.05
C VAL A 201 7.26 1.93 -13.94
N MET A 202 7.97 2.87 -14.61
CA MET A 202 9.43 3.03 -14.50
C MET A 202 9.85 3.50 -13.11
#